data_06748a91368a1315edb23f0ab7827f54
#
_entry.id   06748a91368a1315edb23f0ab7827f54
#
_cell.length_a   1.000
_cell.length_b   1.000
_cell.length_c   1.000
_cell.angle_alpha   90.00
_cell.angle_beta   90.00
_cell.angle_gamma   90.00
#
_symmetry.space_group_name_H-M   'P 1'
#
loop_
_entity.id
_entity.type
_entity.pdbx_description
1 polymer ?
#
loop_
_entity_poly.entity_id
_entity_poly.type
_entity_poly.pdbx_seq_one_letter_code
_entity_poly.pdbx_strand_id
1 'polypeptide(L)'
;DEGNIFLNGKEVSFSGPKDALENGIAMVHQELNQCLERNVVDNLFLGRYPVNAVGVIDEGRLKKEASELFRKLGMTVNLSQPMRNMSVSQRQMCEIAKAISYNSKVIVLDEPTSSLTVQEVEKLFEMMRMLKEQGIALIYISHKMDEIFEICDEISVLRDGNLVMTKSTEDTDMNALITAMVGRSLENRF
;
A
#
# COMPACT_ATOMS: atom_id res chain seq x y z
N ASP A 1 -10.44 20.51 -7.21
CA ASP A 1 -10.14 19.28 -7.95
C ASP A 1 -11.44 18.72 -8.48
N GLU A 2 -11.47 18.24 -9.71
CA GLU A 2 -12.64 17.69 -10.38
C GLU A 2 -12.34 16.26 -10.83
N GLY A 3 -13.37 15.42 -10.87
CA GLY A 3 -13.28 14.04 -11.33
C GLY A 3 -14.24 13.13 -10.59
N ASN A 4 -14.44 11.93 -11.13
CA ASN A 4 -15.32 10.92 -10.58
C ASN A 4 -14.53 9.67 -10.22
N ILE A 5 -14.87 9.05 -9.09
CA ILE A 5 -14.27 7.79 -8.65
C ILE A 5 -15.28 6.67 -8.92
N PHE A 6 -14.82 5.60 -9.58
CA PHE A 6 -15.62 4.42 -9.82
C PHE A 6 -15.00 3.22 -9.10
N LEU A 7 -15.79 2.54 -8.28
CA LEU A 7 -15.40 1.30 -7.61
C LEU A 7 -16.34 0.17 -8.06
N ASN A 8 -15.78 -0.88 -8.67
CA ASN A 8 -16.56 -1.98 -9.26
C ASN A 8 -17.64 -1.50 -10.26
N GLY A 9 -17.32 -0.50 -11.08
CA GLY A 9 -18.22 0.08 -12.08
C GLY A 9 -19.32 0.98 -11.55
N LYS A 10 -19.33 1.27 -10.24
CA LYS A 10 -20.28 2.20 -9.61
C LYS A 10 -19.55 3.47 -9.21
N GLU A 11 -20.14 4.60 -9.52
CA GLU A 11 -19.64 5.88 -9.04
C GLU A 11 -19.77 5.96 -7.52
N VAL A 12 -18.69 6.40 -6.86
CA VAL A 12 -18.61 6.53 -5.40
C VAL A 12 -18.06 7.90 -5.02
N SER A 13 -18.52 8.40 -3.88
CA SER A 13 -18.00 9.60 -3.26
C SER A 13 -17.80 9.34 -1.79
N PHE A 14 -16.64 9.69 -1.25
CA PHE A 14 -16.28 9.45 0.13
C PHE A 14 -16.29 10.73 0.93
N SER A 15 -16.93 10.70 2.10
CA SER A 15 -17.00 11.83 3.04
C SER A 15 -15.67 12.04 3.79
N GLY A 16 -14.76 11.05 3.74
CA GLY A 16 -13.45 11.11 4.36
C GLY A 16 -12.72 9.77 4.34
N PRO A 17 -11.49 9.72 4.92
CA PRO A 17 -10.62 8.52 4.88
C PRO A 17 -11.26 7.27 5.50
N LYS A 18 -12.04 7.45 6.58
CA LYS A 18 -12.73 6.34 7.24
C LYS A 18 -13.78 5.71 6.33
N ASP A 19 -14.56 6.54 5.65
CA ASP A 19 -15.57 6.09 4.69
C ASP A 19 -14.93 5.33 3.52
N ALA A 20 -13.83 5.85 2.96
CA ALA A 20 -13.07 5.15 1.91
C ALA A 20 -12.57 3.78 2.39
N LEU A 21 -12.04 3.71 3.62
CA LEU A 21 -11.55 2.47 4.22
C LEU A 21 -12.68 1.44 4.42
N GLU A 22 -13.84 1.87 4.91
CA GLU A 22 -15.03 1.02 5.08
C GLU A 22 -15.59 0.50 3.74
N ASN A 23 -15.34 1.22 2.65
CA ASN A 23 -15.67 0.79 1.29
C ASN A 23 -14.57 -0.06 0.62
N GLY A 24 -13.49 -0.35 1.31
CA GLY A 24 -12.42 -1.25 0.88
C GLY A 24 -11.28 -0.56 0.14
N ILE A 25 -11.08 0.74 0.35
CA ILE A 25 -9.90 1.47 -0.14
C ILE A 25 -8.99 1.78 1.04
N ALA A 26 -7.82 1.16 1.09
CA ALA A 26 -6.80 1.44 2.09
C ALA A 26 -5.61 2.18 1.48
N MET A 27 -4.92 2.95 2.30
CA MET A 27 -3.70 3.66 1.90
C MET A 27 -2.58 3.40 2.91
N VAL A 28 -1.41 3.10 2.38
CA VAL A 28 -0.15 3.05 3.10
C VAL A 28 0.62 4.30 2.75
N HIS A 29 0.77 5.18 3.72
CA HIS A 29 1.44 6.46 3.55
C HIS A 29 2.97 6.31 3.57
N GLN A 30 3.67 7.23 2.96
CA GLN A 30 5.12 7.34 3.00
C GLN A 30 5.65 7.46 4.44
N GLU A 31 4.97 8.24 5.28
CA GLU A 31 5.32 8.36 6.70
C GLU A 31 4.60 7.31 7.54
N LEU A 32 5.36 6.60 8.39
CA LEU A 32 4.83 5.58 9.27
C LEU A 32 4.20 6.19 10.52
N ASN A 33 2.88 6.22 10.57
CA ASN A 33 2.10 6.77 11.68
C ASN A 33 1.71 5.68 12.71
N GLN A 34 2.71 5.06 13.33
CA GLN A 34 2.52 3.94 14.25
C GLN A 34 2.69 4.33 15.71
N CYS A 35 1.95 3.67 16.58
CA CYS A 35 2.14 3.78 18.03
C CYS A 35 3.37 2.98 18.46
N LEU A 36 4.55 3.59 18.50
CA LEU A 36 5.84 2.94 18.71
C LEU A 36 5.94 2.19 20.03
N GLU A 37 5.27 2.67 21.08
CA GLU A 37 5.24 2.03 22.40
C GLU A 37 4.27 0.83 22.48
N ARG A 38 3.43 0.64 21.47
CA ARG A 38 2.50 -0.47 21.39
C ARG A 38 3.09 -1.60 20.55
N ASN A 39 2.61 -2.82 20.81
CA ASN A 39 3.01 -4.00 20.06
C ASN A 39 2.39 -4.06 18.65
N VAL A 40 2.80 -5.04 17.87
CA VAL A 40 2.34 -5.26 16.50
C VAL A 40 0.82 -5.48 16.45
N VAL A 41 0.27 -6.28 17.36
CA VAL A 41 -1.18 -6.58 17.38
C VAL A 41 -2.00 -5.33 17.66
N ASP A 42 -1.57 -4.52 18.63
CA ASP A 42 -2.25 -3.26 18.96
C ASP A 42 -2.26 -2.30 17.76
N ASN A 43 -1.14 -2.16 17.05
CA ASN A 43 -1.06 -1.30 15.87
C ASN A 43 -1.92 -1.82 14.71
N LEU A 44 -1.98 -3.15 14.53
CA LEU A 44 -2.77 -3.78 13.47
C LEU A 44 -4.28 -3.53 13.66
N PHE A 45 -4.76 -3.61 14.90
CA PHE A 45 -6.19 -3.51 15.23
C PHE A 45 -6.60 -2.21 15.91
N LEU A 46 -5.75 -1.19 15.89
CA LEU A 46 -6.05 0.10 16.49
C LEU A 46 -7.39 0.66 15.99
N GLY A 47 -8.28 0.97 16.93
CA GLY A 47 -9.63 1.51 16.63
C GLY A 47 -10.68 0.46 16.21
N ARG A 48 -10.32 -0.85 16.14
CA ARG A 48 -11.23 -1.94 15.72
C ARG A 48 -10.99 -3.25 16.48
N TYR A 49 -10.71 -3.13 17.77
CA TYR A 49 -10.50 -4.31 18.60
C TYR A 49 -11.74 -5.21 18.63
N PRO A 50 -11.64 -6.51 18.30
CA PRO A 50 -12.73 -7.45 18.51
C PRO A 50 -13.04 -7.57 20.01
N VAL A 51 -14.31 -7.58 20.35
CA VAL A 51 -14.78 -7.74 21.71
C VAL A 51 -15.54 -9.07 21.86
N ASN A 52 -15.47 -9.65 23.02
CA ASN A 52 -16.24 -10.83 23.38
C ASN A 52 -17.71 -10.47 23.73
N ALA A 53 -18.52 -11.46 24.07
CA ALA A 53 -19.94 -11.28 24.36
C ALA A 53 -20.24 -10.35 25.55
N VAL A 54 -19.25 -10.08 26.41
CA VAL A 54 -19.39 -9.18 27.56
C VAL A 54 -18.73 -7.81 27.34
N GLY A 55 -18.33 -7.49 26.09
CA GLY A 55 -17.79 -6.20 25.72
C GLY A 55 -16.29 -5.98 26.06
N VAL A 56 -15.57 -7.03 26.45
CA VAL A 56 -14.14 -6.98 26.75
C VAL A 56 -13.35 -7.37 25.51
N ILE A 57 -12.19 -6.75 25.29
CA ILE A 57 -11.29 -7.07 24.16
C ILE A 57 -10.93 -8.55 24.19
N ASP A 58 -11.13 -9.24 23.07
CA ASP A 58 -10.76 -10.64 22.88
C ASP A 58 -9.32 -10.76 22.40
N GLU A 59 -8.38 -10.78 23.33
CA GLU A 59 -6.94 -10.91 23.03
C GLU A 59 -6.59 -12.21 22.31
N GLY A 60 -7.31 -13.30 22.57
CA GLY A 60 -7.08 -14.58 21.91
C GLY A 60 -7.41 -14.50 20.42
N ARG A 61 -8.54 -13.92 20.11
CA ARG A 61 -8.98 -13.66 18.74
C ARG A 61 -8.03 -12.70 18.02
N LEU A 62 -7.62 -11.60 18.67
CA LEU A 62 -6.64 -10.66 18.14
C LEU A 62 -5.34 -11.33 17.70
N LYS A 63 -4.72 -12.12 18.60
CA LYS A 63 -3.46 -12.81 18.32
C LYS A 63 -3.62 -13.84 17.21
N LYS A 64 -4.75 -14.55 17.17
CA LYS A 64 -5.06 -15.54 16.15
C LYS A 64 -5.19 -14.87 14.78
N GLU A 65 -6.01 -13.82 14.64
CA GLU A 65 -6.23 -13.10 13.38
C GLU A 65 -4.92 -12.46 12.89
N ALA A 66 -4.11 -11.84 13.77
CA ALA A 66 -2.81 -11.31 13.41
C ALA A 66 -1.85 -12.40 12.92
N SER A 67 -1.77 -13.53 13.63
CA SER A 67 -0.90 -14.65 13.25
C SER A 67 -1.29 -15.24 11.89
N GLU A 68 -2.58 -15.42 11.63
CA GLU A 68 -3.08 -15.91 10.34
C GLU A 68 -2.78 -14.93 9.20
N LEU A 69 -2.91 -13.63 9.44
CA LEU A 69 -2.61 -12.60 8.46
C LEU A 69 -1.12 -12.62 8.08
N PHE A 70 -0.22 -12.54 9.05
CA PHE A 70 1.22 -12.55 8.77
C PHE A 70 1.68 -13.87 8.13
N ARG A 71 1.09 -15.01 8.52
CA ARG A 71 1.35 -16.28 7.85
C ARG A 71 0.92 -16.29 6.38
N LYS A 72 -0.26 -15.73 6.07
CA LYS A 72 -0.73 -15.58 4.67
C LYS A 72 0.21 -14.70 3.84
N LEU A 73 0.84 -13.72 4.46
CA LEU A 73 1.81 -12.82 3.82
C LEU A 73 3.23 -13.39 3.78
N GLY A 74 3.44 -14.65 4.22
CA GLY A 74 4.77 -15.25 4.28
C GLY A 74 5.72 -14.59 5.28
N MET A 75 5.19 -13.83 6.24
CA MET A 75 5.97 -13.05 7.19
C MET A 75 6.07 -13.72 8.56
N THR A 76 7.28 -13.72 9.12
CA THR A 76 7.51 -14.11 10.52
C THR A 76 7.70 -12.86 11.36
N VAL A 77 6.74 -12.57 12.25
CA VAL A 77 6.73 -11.38 13.11
C VAL A 77 6.46 -11.77 14.56
N ASN A 78 7.21 -11.20 15.49
CA ASN A 78 6.90 -11.31 16.90
C ASN A 78 5.73 -10.36 17.26
N LEU A 79 4.54 -10.90 17.36
CA LEU A 79 3.31 -10.13 17.56
C LEU A 79 3.29 -9.31 18.87
N SER A 80 4.04 -9.72 19.87
CA SER A 80 4.12 -9.04 21.17
C SER A 80 5.25 -8.00 21.25
N GLN A 81 6.06 -7.88 20.18
CA GLN A 81 7.16 -6.93 20.15
C GLN A 81 6.64 -5.49 20.01
N PRO A 82 7.12 -4.53 20.80
CA PRO A 82 6.84 -3.11 20.59
C PRO A 82 7.38 -2.65 19.24
N MET A 83 6.61 -1.82 18.53
CA MET A 83 6.98 -1.34 17.19
C MET A 83 8.32 -0.59 17.18
N ARG A 84 8.69 0.10 18.27
CA ARG A 84 10.00 0.81 18.39
C ARG A 84 11.21 -0.13 18.25
N ASN A 85 11.05 -1.42 18.54
CA ASN A 85 12.13 -2.42 18.46
C ASN A 85 12.22 -3.07 17.06
N MET A 86 11.40 -2.62 16.12
CA MET A 86 11.39 -3.12 14.74
C MET A 86 12.19 -2.18 13.82
N SER A 87 12.82 -2.75 12.80
CA SER A 87 13.42 -1.95 11.73
C SER A 87 12.35 -1.15 10.97
N VAL A 88 12.76 -0.11 10.25
CA VAL A 88 11.83 0.69 9.44
C VAL A 88 11.11 -0.18 8.43
N SER A 89 11.82 -1.08 7.77
CA SER A 89 11.24 -2.04 6.81
C SER A 89 10.21 -2.98 7.45
N GLN A 90 10.51 -3.53 8.63
CA GLN A 90 9.55 -4.36 9.36
C GLN A 90 8.29 -3.58 9.72
N ARG A 91 8.43 -2.31 10.11
CA ARG A 91 7.30 -1.43 10.39
C ARG A 91 6.49 -1.12 9.13
N GLN A 92 7.16 -0.90 7.98
CA GLN A 92 6.51 -0.71 6.69
C GLN A 92 5.66 -1.93 6.31
N MET A 93 6.22 -3.13 6.47
CA MET A 93 5.50 -4.37 6.21
C MET A 93 4.30 -4.55 7.15
N CYS A 94 4.37 -4.08 8.39
CA CYS A 94 3.22 -4.07 9.31
C CYS A 94 2.12 -3.11 8.85
N GLU A 95 2.44 -1.95 8.27
CA GLU A 95 1.42 -1.03 7.70
C GLU A 95 0.71 -1.67 6.50
N ILE A 96 1.45 -2.35 5.64
CA ILE A 96 0.85 -3.07 4.51
C ILE A 96 -0.05 -4.20 5.02
N ALA A 97 0.40 -4.99 6.00
CA ALA A 97 -0.43 -6.01 6.65
C ALA A 97 -1.70 -5.42 7.27
N LYS A 98 -1.60 -4.25 7.88
CA LYS A 98 -2.75 -3.50 8.42
C LYS A 98 -3.73 -3.11 7.32
N ALA A 99 -3.27 -2.56 6.19
CA ALA A 99 -4.12 -2.23 5.05
C ALA A 99 -4.88 -3.46 4.52
N ILE A 100 -4.19 -4.60 4.38
CA ILE A 100 -4.79 -5.86 3.95
C ILE A 100 -5.85 -6.36 4.95
N SER A 101 -5.62 -6.17 6.25
CA SER A 101 -6.51 -6.63 7.32
C SER A 101 -7.88 -5.94 7.35
N TYR A 102 -8.08 -4.90 6.53
CA TYR A 102 -9.38 -4.25 6.31
C TYR A 102 -10.23 -4.90 5.20
N ASN A 103 -9.83 -6.06 4.67
CA ASN A 103 -10.46 -6.65 3.48
C ASN A 103 -10.49 -5.69 2.28
N SER A 104 -9.41 -4.94 2.12
CA SER A 104 -9.32 -3.92 1.07
C SER A 104 -9.41 -4.54 -0.32
N LYS A 105 -10.13 -3.85 -1.19
CA LYS A 105 -10.25 -4.15 -2.63
C LYS A 105 -9.22 -3.38 -3.43
N VAL A 106 -8.85 -2.22 -2.92
CA VAL A 106 -7.83 -1.32 -3.48
C VAL A 106 -6.87 -0.93 -2.37
N ILE A 107 -5.58 -1.05 -2.63
CA ILE A 107 -4.53 -0.59 -1.71
C ILE A 107 -3.66 0.41 -2.45
N VAL A 108 -3.58 1.64 -1.93
CA VAL A 108 -2.67 2.68 -2.41
C VAL A 108 -1.37 2.58 -1.61
N LEU A 109 -0.26 2.48 -2.30
CA LEU A 109 1.09 2.42 -1.73
C LEU A 109 1.86 3.67 -2.15
N ASP A 110 2.11 4.56 -1.20
CA ASP A 110 2.79 5.84 -1.45
C ASP A 110 4.26 5.74 -1.06
N GLU A 111 5.16 5.73 -2.07
CA GLU A 111 6.61 5.60 -1.91
C GLU A 111 7.04 4.45 -0.97
N PRO A 112 6.49 3.22 -1.09
CA PRO A 112 6.65 2.19 -0.06
C PRO A 112 8.07 1.63 0.05
N THR A 113 8.94 1.92 -0.92
CA THR A 113 10.33 1.42 -0.99
C THR A 113 11.38 2.43 -0.57
N SER A 114 10.98 3.63 -0.14
CA SER A 114 11.91 4.74 0.14
C SER A 114 12.95 4.41 1.22
N SER A 115 12.64 3.51 2.15
CA SER A 115 13.49 3.09 3.26
C SER A 115 13.82 1.60 3.29
N LEU A 116 13.59 0.89 2.17
CA LEU A 116 13.83 -0.54 2.05
C LEU A 116 15.16 -0.84 1.37
N THR A 117 15.81 -1.93 1.79
CA THR A 117 16.91 -2.54 1.06
C THR A 117 16.41 -3.27 -0.19
N VAL A 118 17.29 -3.56 -1.14
CA VAL A 118 16.94 -4.30 -2.38
C VAL A 118 16.21 -5.62 -2.06
N GLN A 119 16.71 -6.39 -1.10
CA GLN A 119 16.10 -7.66 -0.70
C GLN A 119 14.70 -7.49 -0.08
N GLU A 120 14.44 -6.36 0.58
CA GLU A 120 13.14 -6.05 1.16
C GLU A 120 12.16 -5.55 0.09
N VAL A 121 12.65 -4.85 -0.93
CA VAL A 121 11.86 -4.48 -2.12
C VAL A 121 11.39 -5.73 -2.86
N GLU A 122 12.27 -6.70 -3.09
CA GLU A 122 11.91 -7.98 -3.71
C GLU A 122 10.76 -8.68 -2.96
N LYS A 123 10.85 -8.77 -1.62
CA LYS A 123 9.79 -9.35 -0.79
C LYS A 123 8.48 -8.56 -0.86
N LEU A 124 8.56 -7.22 -0.92
CA LEU A 124 7.39 -6.38 -1.13
C LEU A 124 6.73 -6.69 -2.47
N PHE A 125 7.51 -6.81 -3.54
CA PHE A 125 7.00 -7.12 -4.87
C PHE A 125 6.40 -8.53 -4.97
N GLU A 126 6.99 -9.52 -4.32
CA GLU A 126 6.39 -10.86 -4.19
C GLU A 126 5.03 -10.78 -3.52
N MET A 127 4.90 -10.02 -2.43
CA MET A 127 3.63 -9.81 -1.75
C MET A 127 2.61 -9.05 -2.62
N MET A 128 3.05 -8.03 -3.35
CA MET A 128 2.16 -7.29 -4.28
C MET A 128 1.63 -8.20 -5.39
N ARG A 129 2.48 -9.06 -5.99
CA ARG A 129 2.05 -10.05 -6.99
C ARG A 129 1.02 -11.02 -6.40
N MET A 130 1.24 -11.52 -5.20
CA MET A 130 0.30 -12.39 -4.50
C MET A 130 -1.06 -11.69 -4.23
N LEU A 131 -1.05 -10.42 -3.82
CA LEU A 131 -2.28 -9.65 -3.59
C LEU A 131 -3.05 -9.42 -4.90
N LYS A 132 -2.35 -9.13 -5.99
CA LYS A 132 -2.91 -9.00 -7.34
C LYS A 132 -3.59 -10.31 -7.78
N GLU A 133 -2.95 -11.47 -7.57
CA GLU A 133 -3.54 -12.78 -7.85
C GLU A 133 -4.82 -13.05 -7.02
N GLN A 134 -4.94 -12.45 -5.84
CA GLN A 134 -6.15 -12.50 -5.01
C GLN A 134 -7.24 -11.50 -5.46
N GLY A 135 -7.01 -10.74 -6.53
CA GLY A 135 -7.95 -9.78 -7.09
C GLY A 135 -7.97 -8.42 -6.40
N ILE A 136 -6.92 -8.10 -5.62
CA ILE A 136 -6.76 -6.78 -5.01
C ILE A 136 -6.11 -5.85 -6.04
N ALA A 137 -6.73 -4.71 -6.30
CA ALA A 137 -6.14 -3.66 -7.13
C ALA A 137 -5.09 -2.88 -6.33
N LEU A 138 -3.92 -2.65 -6.92
CA LEU A 138 -2.84 -1.92 -6.28
C LEU A 138 -2.56 -0.63 -7.06
N ILE A 139 -2.49 0.50 -6.35
CA ILE A 139 -2.04 1.77 -6.89
C ILE A 139 -0.66 2.03 -6.27
N TYR A 140 0.37 1.99 -7.11
CA TYR A 140 1.76 2.15 -6.69
C TYR A 140 2.28 3.51 -7.09
N ILE A 141 2.57 4.37 -6.11
CA ILE A 141 3.11 5.70 -6.33
C ILE A 141 4.61 5.66 -6.07
N SER A 142 5.42 5.97 -7.06
CA SER A 142 6.87 6.00 -6.95
C SER A 142 7.48 6.92 -8.00
N HIS A 143 8.68 7.40 -7.74
CA HIS A 143 9.53 8.07 -8.72
C HIS A 143 10.68 7.17 -9.24
N LYS A 144 10.76 5.93 -8.76
CA LYS A 144 11.77 4.96 -9.16
C LYS A 144 11.29 4.17 -10.38
N MET A 145 11.77 4.58 -11.55
CA MET A 145 11.31 4.03 -12.83
C MET A 145 11.49 2.53 -12.96
N ASP A 146 12.64 1.99 -12.51
CA ASP A 146 12.93 0.57 -12.59
C ASP A 146 11.88 -0.26 -11.82
N GLU A 147 11.47 0.21 -10.63
CA GLU A 147 10.42 -0.42 -9.83
C GLU A 147 9.06 -0.37 -10.54
N ILE A 148 8.72 0.76 -11.16
CA ILE A 148 7.46 0.93 -11.89
C ILE A 148 7.38 -0.05 -13.06
N PHE A 149 8.44 -0.16 -13.87
CA PHE A 149 8.48 -1.09 -14.99
C PHE A 149 8.49 -2.56 -14.57
N GLU A 150 8.96 -2.89 -13.36
CA GLU A 150 8.98 -4.25 -12.85
C GLU A 150 7.61 -4.72 -12.33
N ILE A 151 6.85 -3.83 -11.66
CA ILE A 151 5.68 -4.27 -10.87
C ILE A 151 4.34 -3.80 -11.43
N CYS A 152 4.29 -2.74 -12.23
CA CYS A 152 3.04 -2.16 -12.72
C CYS A 152 2.63 -2.74 -14.08
N ASP A 153 1.33 -2.88 -14.31
CA ASP A 153 0.77 -3.24 -15.61
C ASP A 153 0.48 -2.01 -16.46
N GLU A 154 0.07 -0.92 -15.81
CA GLU A 154 -0.29 0.35 -16.43
C GLU A 154 0.38 1.49 -15.66
N ILE A 155 0.80 2.52 -16.37
CA ILE A 155 1.47 3.69 -15.83
C ILE A 155 0.67 4.93 -16.19
N SER A 156 0.32 5.71 -15.17
CA SER A 156 -0.28 7.03 -15.32
C SER A 156 0.69 8.10 -14.83
N VAL A 157 0.92 9.12 -15.67
CA VAL A 157 1.77 10.27 -15.33
C VAL A 157 0.90 11.47 -15.00
N LEU A 158 1.06 11.97 -13.78
CA LEU A 158 0.48 13.22 -13.32
C LEU A 158 1.56 14.30 -13.27
N ARG A 159 1.27 15.47 -13.84
CA ARG A 159 2.16 16.63 -13.79
C ARG A 159 1.35 17.90 -13.60
N ASP A 160 1.75 18.72 -12.63
CA ASP A 160 1.07 20.00 -12.31
C ASP A 160 -0.44 19.82 -12.08
N GLY A 161 -0.84 18.70 -11.44
CA GLY A 161 -2.23 18.36 -11.17
C GLY A 161 -3.03 17.83 -12.36
N ASN A 162 -2.41 17.63 -13.52
CA ASN A 162 -3.07 17.13 -14.72
C ASN A 162 -2.58 15.73 -15.10
N LEU A 163 -3.50 14.88 -15.56
CA LEU A 163 -3.17 13.61 -16.18
C LEU A 163 -2.54 13.86 -17.56
N VAL A 164 -1.27 13.51 -17.72
CA VAL A 164 -0.51 13.72 -18.95
C VAL A 164 -0.57 12.51 -19.87
N MET A 165 -0.49 11.30 -19.27
CA MET A 165 -0.41 10.05 -20.00
C MET A 165 -0.97 8.92 -19.14
N THR A 166 -1.64 7.97 -19.80
CA THR A 166 -1.91 6.63 -19.26
C THR A 166 -1.58 5.61 -20.34
N LYS A 167 -0.73 4.64 -20.05
CA LYS A 167 -0.31 3.59 -20.99
C LYS A 167 -0.02 2.29 -20.26
N SER A 168 -0.18 1.17 -20.97
CA SER A 168 0.36 -0.11 -20.55
C SER A 168 1.90 -0.01 -20.41
N THR A 169 2.45 -0.71 -19.44
CA THR A 169 3.90 -0.79 -19.24
C THR A 169 4.60 -1.38 -20.47
N GLU A 170 3.94 -2.29 -21.20
CA GLU A 170 4.44 -2.90 -22.43
C GLU A 170 4.46 -1.93 -23.62
N ASP A 171 3.60 -0.91 -23.61
CA ASP A 171 3.43 0.07 -24.70
C ASP A 171 4.20 1.39 -24.48
N THR A 172 5.05 1.44 -23.46
CA THR A 172 5.86 2.63 -23.14
C THR A 172 7.29 2.27 -22.80
N ASP A 173 8.16 3.26 -22.84
CA ASP A 173 9.56 3.12 -22.46
C ASP A 173 9.99 4.21 -21.47
N MET A 174 11.18 4.05 -20.92
CA MET A 174 11.78 4.97 -19.94
C MET A 174 11.85 6.41 -20.48
N ASN A 175 12.20 6.59 -21.75
CA ASN A 175 12.34 7.93 -22.35
C ASN A 175 10.99 8.62 -22.53
N ALA A 176 9.97 7.88 -22.96
CA ALA A 176 8.60 8.39 -23.05
C ALA A 176 8.07 8.80 -21.69
N LEU A 177 8.31 7.97 -20.65
CA LEU A 177 7.91 8.25 -19.28
C LEU A 177 8.59 9.52 -18.75
N ILE A 178 9.91 9.63 -18.85
CA ILE A 178 10.67 10.80 -18.43
C ILE A 178 10.21 12.05 -19.18
N THR A 179 9.97 11.95 -20.50
CA THR A 179 9.46 13.05 -21.31
C THR A 179 8.10 13.53 -20.83
N ALA A 180 7.19 12.60 -20.50
CA ALA A 180 5.88 12.93 -19.97
C ALA A 180 5.96 13.63 -18.61
N MET A 181 6.87 13.18 -17.72
CA MET A 181 7.07 13.76 -16.39
C MET A 181 7.71 15.15 -16.45
N VAL A 182 8.76 15.34 -17.26
CA VAL A 182 9.54 16.59 -17.34
C VAL A 182 8.93 17.59 -18.32
N GLY A 183 8.19 17.14 -19.33
CA GLY A 183 7.58 17.97 -20.36
C GLY A 183 8.53 18.48 -21.44
N ARG A 184 9.76 17.95 -21.51
CA ARG A 184 10.75 18.26 -22.55
C ARG A 184 11.41 16.96 -23.02
N SER A 185 11.62 16.80 -24.32
CA SER A 185 12.41 15.70 -24.85
C SER A 185 13.87 15.82 -24.37
N LEU A 186 14.50 14.68 -24.03
CA LEU A 186 15.90 14.63 -23.63
C LEU A 186 16.87 14.98 -24.77
N GLU A 187 16.39 15.08 -26.02
CA GLU A 187 17.19 15.35 -27.24
C GLU A 187 17.82 16.75 -27.27
N ASN A 188 17.47 17.67 -26.37
CA ASN A 188 18.01 19.02 -26.32
C ASN A 188 19.09 19.23 -25.23
N ARG A 189 19.83 18.21 -24.85
CA ARG A 189 20.89 18.34 -23.84
C ARG A 189 22.33 18.28 -24.38
N PHE A 190 22.51 18.54 -25.69
CA PHE A 190 23.86 18.76 -26.26
C PHE A 190 23.87 19.99 -27.15
#